data_19790805f84b62e5cf080b27036af54c
#
_entry.id   19790805f84b62e5cf080b27036af54c
#
_cell.length_a   1.000
_cell.length_b   1.000
_cell.length_c   1.000
_cell.angle_alpha   90.00
_cell.angle_beta   90.00
_cell.angle_gamma   90.00
#
_symmetry.space_group_name_H-M   'P 1'
#
loop_
_entity.id
_entity.type
_entity.pdbx_description
1 polymer ?
#
loop_
_entity_poly.entity_id
_entity_poly.type
_entity_poly.pdbx_seq_one_letter_code
_entity_poly.pdbx_strand_id
1 'polypeptide(L)'
;MPKTKATKSAAIKLLEQIAGGPLSLGKAIESACKSEDLSQDECARRLGVSKSHLCDVEKGRKTVSPERAAKWASVLGYQESVFVRLAIQGELDAAGLRYKVEIKPG
;
A
#
# COMPACT_ATOMS: atom_id res chain seq x y z
N MET A 1 12.91 -15.85 12.69
CA MET A 1 11.65 -15.41 13.29
C MET A 1 10.58 -15.30 12.24
N PRO A 2 9.42 -15.91 12.44
CA PRO A 2 8.34 -15.74 11.49
C PRO A 2 7.83 -14.31 11.52
N LYS A 3 7.67 -13.73 10.35
CA LYS A 3 7.09 -12.40 10.22
C LYS A 3 5.57 -12.55 10.25
N THR A 4 4.93 -11.87 11.17
CA THR A 4 3.48 -11.85 11.26
C THR A 4 2.91 -10.63 10.54
N LYS A 5 1.61 -10.64 10.26
CA LYS A 5 0.94 -9.47 9.70
C LYS A 5 1.06 -8.26 10.63
N ALA A 6 1.00 -8.48 11.93
CA ALA A 6 1.16 -7.43 12.93
C ALA A 6 2.54 -6.78 12.83
N THR A 7 3.60 -7.58 12.63
CA THR A 7 4.95 -7.07 12.46
C THR A 7 5.07 -6.19 11.23
N LYS A 8 4.47 -6.61 10.11
CA LYS A 8 4.48 -5.82 8.87
C LYS A 8 3.69 -4.53 9.02
N SER A 9 2.57 -4.56 9.72
CA SER A 9 1.78 -3.35 9.99
C SER A 9 2.53 -2.38 10.88
N ALA A 10 3.26 -2.87 11.88
CA ALA A 10 4.11 -2.05 12.73
C ALA A 10 5.26 -1.42 11.92
N ALA A 11 5.81 -2.16 10.95
CA ALA A 11 6.86 -1.64 10.08
C ALA A 11 6.35 -0.48 9.23
N ILE A 12 5.12 -0.54 8.74
CA ILE A 12 4.50 0.56 7.98
C ILE A 12 4.38 1.80 8.86
N LYS A 13 3.92 1.66 10.10
CA LYS A 13 3.82 2.80 11.04
C LYS A 13 5.18 3.42 11.29
N LEU A 14 6.20 2.60 11.45
CA LEU A 14 7.57 3.08 11.65
C LEU A 14 8.06 3.86 10.44
N LEU A 15 7.79 3.38 9.24
CA LEU A 15 8.16 4.05 8.00
C LEU A 15 7.47 5.41 7.88
N GLU A 16 6.20 5.51 8.27
CA GLU A 16 5.48 6.79 8.27
C GLU A 16 6.16 7.79 9.21
N GLN A 17 6.59 7.35 10.39
CA GLN A 17 7.29 8.19 11.35
C GLN A 17 8.63 8.67 10.80
N ILE A 18 9.38 7.78 10.17
CA ILE A 18 10.69 8.10 9.58
C ILE A 18 10.54 9.07 8.42
N ALA A 19 9.53 8.86 7.58
CA ALA A 19 9.28 9.70 6.41
C ALA A 19 8.72 11.08 6.75
N GLY A 20 8.34 11.29 8.01
CA GLY A 20 7.82 12.58 8.46
C GLY A 20 6.40 12.89 8.01
N GLY A 21 5.63 11.88 7.62
CA GLY A 21 4.24 12.05 7.18
C GLY A 21 3.58 10.75 6.79
N PRO A 22 2.31 10.80 6.38
CA PRO A 22 1.57 9.60 6.02
C PRO A 22 2.21 8.90 4.82
N LEU A 23 2.28 7.57 4.91
CA LEU A 23 2.78 6.74 3.83
C LEU A 23 1.69 6.57 2.78
N SER A 24 2.00 6.79 1.51
CA SER A 24 1.05 6.51 0.43
C SER A 24 0.96 5.01 0.16
N LEU A 25 -0.13 4.57 -0.47
CA LEU A 25 -0.27 3.17 -0.84
C LEU A 25 0.86 2.72 -1.77
N GLY A 26 1.25 3.57 -2.73
CA GLY A 26 2.35 3.28 -3.63
C GLY A 26 3.66 3.01 -2.88
N LYS A 27 3.96 3.83 -1.89
CA LYS A 27 5.16 3.65 -1.06
C LYS A 27 5.07 2.41 -0.19
N ALA A 28 3.89 2.11 0.33
CA ALA A 28 3.68 0.90 1.12
C ALA A 28 3.91 -0.36 0.27
N ILE A 29 3.40 -0.38 -0.95
CA ILE A 29 3.59 -1.49 -1.88
C ILE A 29 5.08 -1.64 -2.25
N GLU A 30 5.74 -0.55 -2.56
CA GLU A 30 7.16 -0.55 -2.88
C GLU A 30 7.98 -1.15 -1.75
N SER A 31 7.72 -0.69 -0.53
CA SER A 31 8.41 -1.20 0.66
C SER A 31 8.11 -2.67 0.91
N ALA A 32 6.86 -3.09 0.71
CA ALA A 32 6.46 -4.49 0.89
C ALA A 32 7.20 -5.40 -0.08
N CYS A 33 7.29 -5.01 -1.35
CA CYS A 33 7.98 -5.81 -2.35
C CYS A 33 9.47 -5.88 -2.09
N LYS A 34 10.08 -4.77 -1.68
CA LYS A 34 11.51 -4.76 -1.32
C LYS A 34 11.79 -5.63 -0.11
N SER A 35 10.91 -5.65 0.88
CA SER A 35 11.11 -6.48 2.07
C SER A 35 11.04 -7.98 1.77
N GLU A 36 10.39 -8.36 0.69
CA GLU A 36 10.30 -9.74 0.24
C GLU A 36 11.34 -10.05 -0.85
N ASP A 37 12.27 -9.14 -1.10
CA ASP A 37 13.29 -9.28 -2.15
C ASP A 37 12.69 -9.49 -3.55
N LEU A 38 11.53 -8.91 -3.79
CA LEU A 38 10.88 -9.01 -5.10
C LEU A 38 11.32 -7.88 -6.01
N SER A 39 11.63 -8.23 -7.25
CA SER A 39 11.81 -7.21 -8.29
C SER A 39 10.46 -6.57 -8.60
N GLN A 40 10.49 -5.41 -9.25
CA GLN A 40 9.26 -4.75 -9.67
C GLN A 40 8.43 -5.62 -10.60
N ASP A 41 9.08 -6.37 -11.50
CA ASP A 41 8.40 -7.32 -12.39
C ASP A 41 7.70 -8.43 -11.62
N GLU A 42 8.38 -9.01 -10.65
CA GLU A 42 7.81 -10.06 -9.81
C GLU A 42 6.66 -9.56 -8.96
N CYS A 43 6.81 -8.37 -8.40
CA CYS A 43 5.78 -7.74 -7.60
C CYS A 43 4.52 -7.51 -8.45
N ALA A 44 4.68 -6.93 -9.65
CA ALA A 44 3.59 -6.69 -10.57
C ALA A 44 2.87 -8.00 -10.93
N ARG A 45 3.63 -9.05 -11.18
CA ARG A 45 3.09 -10.37 -11.52
C ARG A 45 2.24 -10.91 -10.37
N ARG A 46 2.72 -10.81 -9.14
CA ARG A 46 1.96 -11.27 -7.97
C ARG A 46 0.69 -10.46 -7.77
N LEU A 47 0.72 -9.18 -8.08
CA LEU A 47 -0.43 -8.29 -7.95
C LEU A 47 -1.38 -8.38 -9.15
N GLY A 48 -0.99 -9.09 -10.19
CA GLY A 48 -1.83 -9.27 -11.38
C GLY A 48 -1.93 -8.04 -12.27
N VAL A 49 -0.89 -7.20 -12.27
CA VAL A 49 -0.84 -5.98 -13.11
C VAL A 49 0.46 -5.94 -13.89
N SER A 50 0.52 -5.05 -14.89
CA SER A 50 1.75 -4.82 -15.63
C SER A 50 2.77 -4.07 -14.78
N LYS A 51 4.05 -4.20 -15.12
CA LYS A 51 5.11 -3.43 -14.47
C LYS A 51 4.87 -1.93 -14.61
N SER A 52 4.41 -1.50 -15.77
CA SER A 52 4.10 -0.10 -16.04
C SER A 52 2.99 0.41 -15.13
N HIS A 53 1.92 -0.38 -14.95
CA HIS A 53 0.83 -0.04 -14.04
C HIS A 53 1.33 0.09 -12.61
N LEU A 54 2.11 -0.89 -12.15
CA LEU A 54 2.67 -0.88 -10.81
C LEU A 54 3.54 0.35 -10.60
N CYS A 55 4.38 0.67 -11.57
CA CYS A 55 5.24 1.84 -11.52
C CYS A 55 4.42 3.12 -11.36
N ASP A 56 3.32 3.25 -12.10
CA ASP A 56 2.44 4.42 -11.99
C ASP A 56 1.80 4.52 -10.61
N VAL A 57 1.40 3.39 -10.03
CA VAL A 57 0.85 3.37 -8.67
C VAL A 57 1.92 3.78 -7.65
N GLU A 58 3.12 3.23 -7.77
CA GLU A 58 4.23 3.54 -6.85
C GLU A 58 4.62 5.02 -6.90
N LYS A 59 4.53 5.63 -8.08
CA LYS A 59 4.86 7.04 -8.26
C LYS A 59 3.69 7.99 -8.01
N GLY A 60 2.53 7.45 -7.67
CA GLY A 60 1.35 8.24 -7.37
C GLY A 60 0.62 8.78 -8.60
N ARG A 61 0.92 8.24 -9.78
CA ARG A 61 0.25 8.65 -11.03
C ARG A 61 -1.12 8.00 -11.18
N LYS A 62 -1.33 6.86 -10.54
CA LYS A 62 -2.61 6.15 -10.55
C LYS A 62 -3.01 5.80 -9.14
N THR A 63 -4.31 5.92 -8.88
CA THR A 63 -4.90 5.48 -7.62
C THR A 63 -5.32 4.02 -7.72
N VAL A 64 -5.55 3.41 -6.57
CA VAL A 64 -5.98 2.01 -6.48
C VAL A 64 -7.35 1.99 -5.81
N SER A 65 -8.28 1.21 -6.33
CA SER A 65 -9.60 1.07 -5.71
C SER A 65 -9.47 0.37 -4.37
N PRO A 66 -10.39 0.62 -3.41
CA PRO A 66 -10.36 -0.06 -2.12
C PRO A 66 -10.42 -1.58 -2.26
N GLU A 67 -11.21 -2.08 -3.20
CA GLU A 67 -11.34 -3.52 -3.46
C GLU A 67 -10.02 -4.14 -3.90
N ARG A 68 -9.34 -3.49 -4.84
CA ARG A 68 -8.04 -3.96 -5.33
C ARG A 68 -6.98 -3.87 -4.22
N ALA A 69 -7.02 -2.80 -3.44
CA ALA A 69 -6.09 -2.63 -2.32
C ALA A 69 -6.25 -3.76 -1.30
N ALA A 70 -7.49 -4.16 -1.02
CA ALA A 70 -7.77 -5.28 -0.11
C ALA A 70 -7.14 -6.58 -0.63
N LYS A 71 -7.29 -6.86 -1.92
CA LYS A 71 -6.67 -8.04 -2.54
C LYS A 71 -5.15 -7.99 -2.47
N TRP A 72 -4.58 -6.85 -2.75
CA TRP A 72 -3.13 -6.68 -2.73
C TRP A 72 -2.57 -6.84 -1.32
N ALA A 73 -3.29 -6.36 -0.32
CA ALA A 73 -2.91 -6.56 1.08
C ALA A 73 -2.80 -8.06 1.39
N SER A 74 -3.79 -8.83 0.96
CA SER A 74 -3.80 -10.29 1.16
C SER A 74 -2.60 -10.94 0.46
N VAL A 75 -2.33 -10.58 -0.78
CA VAL A 75 -1.21 -11.13 -1.55
C VAL A 75 0.12 -10.84 -0.88
N LEU A 76 0.30 -9.63 -0.37
CA LEU A 76 1.56 -9.19 0.23
C LEU A 76 1.64 -9.51 1.73
N GLY A 77 0.58 -10.03 2.33
CA GLY A 77 0.57 -10.41 3.74
C GLY A 77 0.44 -9.24 4.70
N TYR A 78 -0.24 -8.17 4.27
CA TYR A 78 -0.50 -7.00 5.11
C TYR A 78 -1.96 -6.96 5.57
N GLN A 79 -2.24 -6.12 6.55
CA GLN A 79 -3.62 -5.93 7.01
C GLN A 79 -4.44 -5.23 5.93
N GLU A 80 -5.59 -5.81 5.63
CA GLU A 80 -6.51 -5.29 4.63
C GLU A 80 -6.90 -3.84 4.93
N SER A 81 -7.26 -3.54 6.19
CA SER A 81 -7.71 -2.21 6.59
C SER A 81 -6.66 -1.12 6.33
N VAL A 82 -5.38 -1.45 6.49
CA VAL A 82 -4.29 -0.50 6.24
C VAL A 82 -4.25 -0.12 4.77
N PHE A 83 -4.28 -1.12 3.88
CA PHE A 83 -4.21 -0.87 2.44
C PHE A 83 -5.48 -0.18 1.94
N VAL A 84 -6.65 -0.57 2.43
CA VAL A 84 -7.92 0.07 2.07
C VAL A 84 -7.92 1.54 2.49
N ARG A 85 -7.48 1.84 3.71
CA ARG A 85 -7.36 3.21 4.19
C ARG A 85 -6.44 4.04 3.29
N LEU A 86 -5.28 3.50 2.95
CA LEU A 86 -4.33 4.21 2.10
C LEU A 86 -4.86 4.42 0.69
N ALA A 87 -5.62 3.46 0.16
CA ALA A 87 -6.22 3.58 -1.16
C ALA A 87 -7.25 4.71 -1.20
N ILE A 88 -8.12 4.77 -0.21
CA ILE A 88 -9.14 5.82 -0.13
C ILE A 88 -8.48 7.17 0.09
N GLN A 89 -7.49 7.23 0.97
CA GLN A 89 -6.73 8.46 1.19
C GLN A 89 -6.09 8.96 -0.09
N GLY A 90 -5.51 8.04 -0.89
CA GLY A 90 -4.90 8.39 -2.17
C GLY A 90 -5.90 8.97 -3.16
N GLU A 91 -7.12 8.43 -3.19
CA GLU A 91 -8.17 8.95 -4.06
C GLU A 91 -8.59 10.36 -3.65
N LEU A 92 -8.73 10.60 -2.34
CA LEU A 92 -9.05 11.93 -1.84
C LEU A 92 -7.95 12.93 -2.14
N ASP A 93 -6.70 12.54 -1.91
CA ASP A 93 -5.54 13.39 -2.16
C ASP A 93 -5.43 13.73 -3.65
N ALA A 94 -5.65 12.76 -4.52
CA ALA A 94 -5.61 12.96 -5.97
C ALA A 94 -6.72 13.91 -6.44
N ALA A 95 -7.84 13.94 -5.74
CA ALA A 95 -8.96 14.85 -6.03
C ALA A 95 -8.78 16.23 -5.40
N GLY A 96 -7.69 16.46 -4.67
CA GLY A 96 -7.43 17.72 -3.99
C GLY A 96 -8.27 17.93 -2.73
N LEU A 97 -8.86 16.86 -2.22
CA LEU A 97 -9.70 16.92 -1.02
C LEU A 97 -8.84 16.61 0.21
N ARG A 98 -8.82 17.55 1.15
CA ARG A 98 -7.96 17.45 2.34
C ARG A 98 -8.71 16.85 3.52
N TYR A 99 -8.99 15.54 3.44
CA TYR A 99 -9.61 14.80 4.52
C TYR A 99 -8.72 13.65 4.94
N LYS A 100 -8.68 13.37 6.22
CA LYS A 100 -7.95 12.24 6.75
C LYS A 100 -8.91 11.06 6.90
N VAL A 101 -8.58 9.95 6.26
CA VAL A 101 -9.40 8.75 6.28
C VAL A 101 -9.10 7.92 7.52
N GLU A 102 -10.16 7.51 8.23
CA GLU A 102 -10.08 6.55 9.30
C GLU A 102 -11.02 5.40 8.96
N ILE A 103 -10.57 4.17 9.20
CA ILE A 103 -11.36 2.97 8.91
C ILE A 103 -11.62 2.22 10.20
N LYS A 104 -12.89 1.88 10.41
CA LYS A 104 -13.33 1.07 11.54
C LYS A 104 -14.08 -0.14 11.02
N PRO A 105 -13.96 -1.31 11.70
CA PRO A 105 -14.74 -2.48 11.31
C PRO A 105 -16.23 -2.17 11.34
N GLY A 106 -16.94 -2.67 10.35
CA GLY A 106 -18.39 -2.52 10.26
C GLY A 106 -19.14 -3.43 11.20
#